data_6e752c067d9c8add5cbc62d1f854d812
#
_entry.id   6e752c067d9c8add5cbc62d1f854d812
#
_cell.length_a   1.000
_cell.length_b   1.000
_cell.length_c   1.000
_cell.angle_alpha   90.00
_cell.angle_beta   90.00
_cell.angle_gamma   90.00
#
_symmetry.space_group_name_H-M   'P 1'
#
loop_
_entity.id
_entity.type
_entity.pdbx_description
1 polymer ?
#
loop_
_entity_poly.entity_id
_entity_poly.type
_entity_poly.pdbx_seq_one_letter_code
_entity_poly.pdbx_strand_id
1 'polypeptide(L)' 'MAAETSQTLDRGIRLLTLVAEASGGLTINEAATSLGVNRTVVYRLATTLEQHGFVRRADNGRIS' A
#
# COMPACT_ATOMS: atom_id res chain seq x y z
N MET A 1 -14.01 -24.77 -9.93
CA MET A 1 -14.82 -23.64 -9.51
C MET A 1 -13.92 -22.44 -9.30
N ALA A 2 -14.26 -21.35 -9.94
CA ALA A 2 -13.49 -20.12 -9.76
C ALA A 2 -13.90 -19.47 -8.45
N ALA A 3 -12.91 -19.13 -7.63
CA ALA A 3 -13.16 -18.38 -6.41
C ALA A 3 -13.18 -16.89 -6.74
N GLU A 4 -14.06 -16.15 -6.09
CA GLU A 4 -14.04 -14.70 -6.19
C GLU A 4 -12.80 -14.19 -5.48
N THR A 5 -12.22 -13.12 -6.03
CA THR A 5 -11.05 -12.47 -5.43
C THR A 5 -11.48 -11.19 -4.73
N SER A 6 -10.72 -10.81 -3.74
CA SER A 6 -10.93 -9.57 -3.01
C SER A 6 -10.08 -8.46 -3.63
N GLN A 7 -10.72 -7.47 -4.21
CA GLN A 7 -10.03 -6.33 -4.81
C GLN A 7 -9.26 -5.54 -3.75
N THR A 8 -9.85 -5.37 -2.57
CA THR A 8 -9.20 -4.62 -1.49
C THR A 8 -7.93 -5.33 -1.02
N LEU A 9 -8.02 -6.64 -0.83
CA LEU A 9 -6.86 -7.42 -0.40
C LEU A 9 -5.80 -7.43 -1.50
N ASP A 10 -6.20 -7.57 -2.76
CA ASP A 10 -5.28 -7.53 -3.89
C ASP A 10 -4.50 -6.21 -3.91
N ARG A 11 -5.19 -5.09 -3.73
CA ARG A 11 -4.55 -3.77 -3.68
C ARG A 11 -3.59 -3.65 -2.50
N GLY A 12 -3.97 -4.19 -1.35
CA GLY A 12 -3.09 -4.19 -0.17
C GLY A 12 -1.82 -4.99 -0.40
N ILE A 13 -1.94 -6.16 -1.00
CA ILE A 13 -0.79 -7.00 -1.33
C ILE A 13 0.10 -6.30 -2.36
N ARG A 14 -0.48 -5.66 -3.36
CA ARG A 14 0.28 -4.92 -4.36
C ARG A 14 1.03 -3.75 -3.73
N LEU A 15 0.41 -3.07 -2.78
CA LEU A 15 1.08 -2.01 -2.03
C LEU A 15 2.27 -2.56 -1.25
N LEU A 16 2.11 -3.70 -0.58
CA LEU A 16 3.22 -4.35 0.12
C LEU A 16 4.37 -4.67 -0.82
N THR A 17 4.06 -5.18 -2.00
CA THR A 17 5.06 -5.50 -3.01
C THR A 17 5.82 -4.24 -3.44
N LEU A 18 5.10 -3.16 -3.68
CA LEU A 18 5.72 -1.87 -4.06
C LEU A 18 6.66 -1.38 -2.96
N VAL A 19 6.21 -1.44 -1.71
CA VAL A 19 7.00 -1.00 -0.56
C VAL A 19 8.27 -1.86 -0.45
N ALA A 20 8.14 -3.17 -0.62
CA ALA A 20 9.28 -4.08 -0.53
C ALA A 20 10.33 -3.80 -1.61
N GLU A 21 9.90 -3.34 -2.77
CA GLU A 21 10.79 -3.05 -3.90
C GLU A 21 11.35 -1.62 -3.85
N ALA A 22 10.77 -0.76 -3.04
CA ALA A 22 11.17 0.65 -2.99
C ALA A 22 12.28 0.85 -1.97
N SER A 23 13.48 1.11 -2.46
CA SER A 23 14.60 1.47 -1.60
C SER A 23 14.35 2.86 -1.01
N GLY A 24 14.30 2.96 0.31
CA GLY A 24 14.05 4.25 0.98
C GLY A 24 12.58 4.63 1.11
N GLY A 25 11.69 3.69 0.79
CA GLY A 25 10.26 3.91 0.99
C GLY A 25 9.56 4.53 -0.20
N LEU A 26 8.26 4.74 -0.03
CA LEU A 26 7.35 5.12 -1.11
C LEU A 26 6.38 6.16 -0.57
N THR A 27 6.17 7.25 -1.31
CA THR A 27 5.16 8.24 -0.90
C THR A 27 3.76 7.77 -1.24
N ILE A 28 2.76 8.34 -0.57
CA ILE A 28 1.36 8.05 -0.88
C ILE A 28 1.05 8.34 -2.35
N ASN A 29 1.55 9.46 -2.87
CA ASN A 29 1.33 9.82 -4.28
C ASN A 29 1.96 8.82 -5.24
N GLU A 30 3.17 8.39 -4.96
CA GLU A 30 3.85 7.38 -5.79
C GLU A 30 3.07 6.07 -5.79
N ALA A 31 2.60 5.64 -4.62
CA ALA A 31 1.82 4.43 -4.50
C ALA A 31 0.47 4.54 -5.24
N ALA A 32 -0.20 5.67 -5.10
CA ALA A 32 -1.48 5.92 -5.78
C ALA A 32 -1.31 5.83 -7.30
N THR A 33 -0.27 6.45 -7.83
CA THR A 33 0.04 6.41 -9.25
C THR A 33 0.32 4.97 -9.70
N SER A 34 1.14 4.25 -8.96
CA SER A 34 1.53 2.88 -9.32
C SER A 34 0.34 1.92 -9.26
N LEU A 35 -0.55 2.09 -8.29
CA LEU A 35 -1.72 1.22 -8.14
C LEU A 35 -2.91 1.66 -9.00
N GLY A 36 -2.87 2.87 -9.55
CA GLY A 36 -3.97 3.39 -10.34
C GLY A 36 -5.21 3.69 -9.52
N VAL A 37 -5.03 4.11 -8.27
CA VAL A 37 -6.12 4.45 -7.35
C VAL A 37 -5.88 5.83 -6.76
N ASN A 38 -6.90 6.38 -6.08
CA ASN A 38 -6.73 7.68 -5.45
C ASN A 38 -5.98 7.57 -4.12
N ARG A 39 -5.53 8.71 -3.62
CA ARG A 39 -4.72 8.78 -2.40
C ARG A 39 -5.46 8.26 -1.17
N THR A 40 -6.77 8.49 -1.10
CA THR A 40 -7.58 8.03 0.03
C THR A 40 -7.54 6.52 0.16
N VAL A 41 -7.62 5.81 -0.97
CA VAL A 41 -7.54 4.35 -0.98
C VAL A 41 -6.18 3.90 -0.46
N VAL A 42 -5.09 4.51 -0.95
CA VAL A 42 -3.74 4.16 -0.50
C VAL A 42 -3.58 4.43 1.00
N TYR A 43 -4.09 5.57 1.46
CA TYR A 43 -4.00 5.94 2.86
C TYR A 43 -4.67 4.89 3.76
N ARG A 44 -5.86 4.44 3.37
CA ARG A 44 -6.57 3.40 4.12
C ARG A 44 -5.82 2.08 4.13
N LEU A 45 -5.29 1.68 2.98
CA LEU A 45 -4.52 0.45 2.87
C LEU A 45 -3.26 0.53 3.75
N ALA A 46 -2.53 1.64 3.65
CA ALA A 46 -1.31 1.84 4.42
C ALA A 46 -1.59 1.85 5.92
N THR A 47 -2.65 2.52 6.35
CA THR A 47 -3.02 2.57 7.76
C THR A 47 -3.35 1.16 8.28
N THR A 48 -4.10 0.39 7.52
CA THR A 48 -4.44 -0.98 7.90
C THR A 48 -3.20 -1.85 7.99
N LEU A 49 -2.32 -1.77 6.99
CA LEU A 49 -1.09 -2.54 6.99
C LEU A 49 -0.16 -2.15 8.15
N GLU A 50 -0.13 -0.86 8.46
CA GLU A 50 0.64 -0.36 9.60
C GLU A 50 0.13 -0.91 10.92
N GLN A 51 -1.20 -0.98 11.09
CA GLN A 51 -1.82 -1.54 12.29
C GLN A 51 -1.43 -2.99 12.51
N HIS A 52 -1.20 -3.74 11.44
CA HIS A 52 -0.79 -5.13 11.51
C HIS A 52 0.72 -5.33 11.51
N GLY A 53 1.48 -4.24 11.51
CA GLY A 53 2.94 -4.30 11.56
C GLY A 53 3.62 -4.63 10.25
N PHE A 54 2.89 -4.55 9.12
CA PHE A 54 3.46 -4.88 7.82
C PHE A 54 4.21 -3.73 7.17
N VAL A 55 3.86 -2.49 7.52
CA VAL A 55 4.56 -1.31 7.01
C VAL A 55 4.74 -0.30 8.12
N ARG A 56 5.63 0.63 7.90
CA ARG A 56 5.87 1.78 8.76
C ARG A 56 5.68 3.05 7.98
N ARG A 57 5.21 4.08 8.67
CA ARG A 57 5.11 5.40 8.10
C ARG A 57 6.12 6.31 8.79
N ALA A 58 7.01 6.89 8.00
CA ALA A 58 8.03 7.80 8.53
C ALA A 58 7.46 9.21 8.69
N ASP A 59 8.18 10.05 9.44
CA ASP A 59 7.78 11.44 9.67
C ASP A 59 7.68 12.24 8.37
N ASN A 60 8.46 11.86 7.36
CA ASN A 60 8.40 12.50 6.05
C ASN A 60 7.24 11.98 5.19
N GLY A 61 6.39 11.10 5.73
CA GLY A 61 5.24 10.55 5.02
C GLY A 61 5.54 9.35 4.14
N ARG A 62 6.78 8.91 4.07
CA ARG A 62 7.12 7.74 3.27
C ARG A 62 6.70 6.45 3.99
N ILE A 63 6.26 5.47 3.20
CA ILE A 63 5.87 4.15 3.67
C ILE A 63 7.02 3.19 3.38
N SER A 64 7.40 2.43 4.38
CA SER A 64 8.48 1.45 4.20
C SER A 64 8.18 0.13 4.91
#